data_217037b1ef875c78ef5bcc5b0814784d
#
_entry.id   217037b1ef875c78ef5bcc5b0814784d
#
_cell.length_a   1.000
_cell.length_b   1.000
_cell.length_c   1.000
_cell.angle_alpha   90.00
_cell.angle_beta   90.00
_cell.angle_gamma   90.00
#
_symmetry.space_group_name_H-M   'P 1'
#
loop_
_entity.id
_entity.type
_entity.pdbx_description
1 polymer ?
#
loop_
_entity_poly.entity_id
_entity_poly.type
_entity_poly.pdbx_seq_one_letter_code
_entity_poly.pdbx_strand_id
1 'polypeptide(L)'
;MQSKANLEDLEFLRRLPKVSLHEHLDGCLRPHTVLELAREAGYGELPEQDPAALARWFFAGADRGSLPLYLEGFRHTIAVMQSAEALERVAYEYLEDCARDGVVYAEVRFAPHLHTAGLPHQGKPGLGLDSVMRAVLRGLERAGRDFDLGWGLIVCALRNENPDLSLKLAELAIAYREQGCVGFDLAGEEAGHPAAEHLKAFQFVKRQNFAITIHAGESFGPESIWQALQYCGAHRIGHGTRLIEDLAIHQGQVIKVGTLAQYLLDHRVPIEICLSSNVHTGAARSLSEHPFGLYKRLGYRLTLNTDNRLMSNTTLSEEYRLAVRHHGCDLDDLETLSINAMKSAFAHYDRRVEWIFERIKRPFAELRRQHGLPPRRPYASEAPQG
;
A
#
# COMPACT_ATOMS: atom_id res chain seq x y z
N MET A 1 -28.27 6.08 26.72
CA MET A 1 -27.99 4.83 25.98
C MET A 1 -26.75 5.10 25.14
N GLN A 2 -25.56 4.59 25.55
CA GLN A 2 -24.37 4.66 24.69
C GLN A 2 -24.61 3.74 23.50
N SER A 3 -24.54 4.30 22.29
CA SER A 3 -24.63 3.55 21.04
C SER A 3 -23.50 2.50 21.05
N LYS A 4 -23.87 1.21 20.90
CA LYS A 4 -22.87 0.17 20.63
C LYS A 4 -22.07 0.61 19.41
N ALA A 5 -20.73 0.55 19.50
CA ALA A 5 -19.86 0.90 18.37
C ALA A 5 -20.28 0.11 17.14
N ASN A 6 -20.67 0.82 16.11
CA ASN A 6 -20.99 0.22 14.82
C ASN A 6 -19.69 0.14 14.00
N LEU A 7 -19.17 -1.06 13.82
CA LEU A 7 -17.94 -1.28 13.04
C LEU A 7 -18.12 -1.02 11.53
N GLU A 8 -19.32 -0.73 11.05
CA GLU A 8 -19.56 -0.28 9.68
C GLU A 8 -19.66 1.25 9.57
N ASP A 9 -19.62 1.97 10.69
CA ASP A 9 -19.61 3.42 10.71
C ASP A 9 -18.20 3.96 10.38
N LEU A 10 -18.08 4.67 9.26
CA LEU A 10 -16.82 5.24 8.81
C LEU A 10 -16.23 6.25 9.81
N GLU A 11 -17.06 7.02 10.50
CA GLU A 11 -16.57 7.97 11.51
C GLU A 11 -15.94 7.24 12.70
N PHE A 12 -16.50 6.12 13.12
CA PHE A 12 -15.89 5.26 14.13
C PHE A 12 -14.57 4.66 13.60
N LEU A 13 -14.57 4.12 12.37
CA LEU A 13 -13.39 3.52 11.76
C LEU A 13 -12.25 4.52 11.53
N ARG A 14 -12.56 5.79 11.21
CA ARG A 14 -11.56 6.86 11.10
C ARG A 14 -10.82 7.13 12.42
N ARG A 15 -11.47 6.91 13.53
CA ARG A 15 -10.86 7.08 14.87
C ARG A 15 -9.96 5.91 15.28
N LEU A 16 -10.05 4.76 14.61
CA LEU A 16 -9.15 3.63 14.86
C LEU A 16 -7.75 3.95 14.34
N PRO A 17 -6.69 3.75 15.14
CA PRO A 17 -5.32 3.90 14.64
C PRO A 17 -5.00 2.82 13.62
N LYS A 18 -4.56 3.25 12.46
CA LYS A 18 -4.25 2.40 11.30
C LYS A 18 -2.80 2.60 10.85
N VAL A 19 -2.30 1.64 10.09
CA VAL A 19 -0.97 1.69 9.45
C VAL A 19 -1.13 1.32 7.98
N SER A 20 -0.67 2.19 7.07
CA SER A 20 -0.67 1.95 5.63
C SER A 20 0.73 1.60 5.17
N LEU A 21 0.89 0.49 4.47
CA LEU A 21 2.20 0.02 3.97
C LEU A 21 2.26 -0.10 2.45
N HIS A 22 1.11 0.04 1.76
CA HIS A 22 1.02 -0.14 0.34
C HIS A 22 0.09 0.90 -0.28
N GLU A 23 0.66 1.99 -0.76
CA GLU A 23 -0.03 3.04 -1.50
C GLU A 23 0.93 3.75 -2.44
N HIS A 24 0.49 3.98 -3.68
CA HIS A 24 1.28 4.67 -4.69
C HIS A 24 0.99 6.17 -4.66
N LEU A 25 2.04 6.99 -4.60
CA LEU A 25 1.93 8.44 -4.50
C LEU A 25 1.19 9.05 -5.70
N ASP A 26 1.49 8.54 -6.89
CA ASP A 26 0.86 8.93 -8.16
C ASP A 26 -0.54 8.34 -8.38
N GLY A 27 -0.99 7.43 -7.50
CA GLY A 27 -2.34 6.87 -7.46
C GLY A 27 -3.25 7.46 -6.37
N CYS A 28 -2.77 8.43 -5.57
CA CYS A 28 -3.50 8.91 -4.40
C CYS A 28 -3.91 10.40 -4.45
N LEU A 29 -3.73 11.09 -5.60
CA LEU A 29 -4.08 12.49 -5.74
C LEU A 29 -5.56 12.74 -5.48
N ARG A 30 -5.85 13.89 -4.87
CA ARG A 30 -7.24 14.37 -4.78
C ARG A 30 -7.72 14.82 -6.17
N PRO A 31 -8.97 14.54 -6.57
CA PRO A 31 -9.48 14.94 -7.90
C PRO A 31 -9.35 16.43 -8.19
N HIS A 32 -9.58 17.31 -7.19
CA HIS A 32 -9.42 18.76 -7.36
C HIS A 32 -7.94 19.14 -7.54
N THR A 33 -7.03 18.46 -6.87
CA THR A 33 -5.58 18.67 -7.01
C THR A 33 -5.11 18.28 -8.42
N VAL A 34 -5.62 17.18 -8.99
CA VAL A 34 -5.33 16.81 -10.39
C VAL A 34 -5.74 17.94 -11.34
N LEU A 35 -6.95 18.51 -11.16
CA LEU A 35 -7.44 19.62 -12.00
C LEU A 35 -6.60 20.89 -11.85
N GLU A 36 -6.21 21.23 -10.63
CA GLU A 36 -5.37 22.42 -10.37
C GLU A 36 -3.99 22.25 -10.98
N LEU A 37 -3.33 21.13 -10.73
CA LEU A 37 -2.02 20.81 -11.29
C LEU A 37 -2.05 20.72 -12.83
N ALA A 38 -3.15 20.22 -13.42
CA ALA A 38 -3.31 20.19 -14.87
C ALA A 38 -3.34 21.62 -15.46
N ARG A 39 -4.06 22.54 -14.82
CA ARG A 39 -4.07 23.96 -15.23
C ARG A 39 -2.68 24.60 -15.10
N GLU A 40 -2.00 24.34 -13.98
CA GLU A 40 -0.64 24.83 -13.71
C GLU A 40 0.39 24.26 -14.71
N ALA A 41 0.25 22.98 -15.08
CA ALA A 41 1.10 22.31 -16.04
C ALA A 41 0.75 22.64 -17.51
N GLY A 42 -0.41 23.26 -17.79
CA GLY A 42 -0.92 23.41 -19.15
C GLY A 42 -1.33 22.08 -19.79
N TYR A 43 -1.71 21.09 -18.98
CA TYR A 43 -2.13 19.75 -19.44
C TYR A 43 -3.61 19.75 -19.78
N GLY A 44 -3.93 19.63 -21.07
CA GLY A 44 -5.29 19.73 -21.60
C GLY A 44 -6.00 18.40 -21.86
N GLU A 45 -5.38 17.25 -21.55
CA GLU A 45 -5.93 15.92 -21.89
C GLU A 45 -6.77 15.27 -20.80
N LEU A 46 -7.10 16.01 -19.72
CA LEU A 46 -8.00 15.46 -18.69
C LEU A 46 -9.39 15.22 -19.29
N PRO A 47 -9.98 14.05 -19.02
CA PRO A 47 -11.28 13.67 -19.58
C PRO A 47 -12.45 14.47 -19.01
N GLU A 48 -12.30 15.00 -17.79
CA GLU A 48 -13.34 15.71 -17.05
C GLU A 48 -12.75 16.97 -16.39
N GLN A 49 -13.60 18.01 -16.21
CA GLN A 49 -13.21 19.28 -15.60
C GLN A 49 -13.89 19.54 -14.24
N ASP A 50 -14.79 18.66 -13.84
CA ASP A 50 -15.44 18.66 -12.52
C ASP A 50 -14.77 17.60 -11.63
N PRO A 51 -14.41 17.93 -10.36
CA PRO A 51 -13.71 16.98 -9.49
C PRO A 51 -14.46 15.67 -9.25
N ALA A 52 -15.81 15.74 -9.11
CA ALA A 52 -16.60 14.54 -8.85
C ALA A 52 -16.77 13.69 -10.13
N ALA A 53 -16.88 14.32 -11.30
CA ALA A 53 -16.89 13.62 -12.57
C ALA A 53 -15.53 12.96 -12.84
N LEU A 54 -14.44 13.66 -12.57
CA LEU A 54 -13.07 13.13 -12.72
C LEU A 54 -12.83 11.92 -11.80
N ALA A 55 -13.27 11.98 -10.54
CA ALA A 55 -13.19 10.84 -9.62
C ALA A 55 -13.95 9.63 -10.16
N ARG A 56 -15.16 9.83 -10.67
CA ARG A 56 -15.94 8.74 -11.29
C ARG A 56 -15.27 8.17 -12.54
N TRP A 57 -14.64 9.02 -13.33
CA TRP A 57 -13.92 8.58 -14.52
C TRP A 57 -12.72 7.68 -14.16
N PHE A 58 -11.89 8.09 -13.17
CA PHE A 58 -10.78 7.27 -12.69
C PHE A 58 -11.28 5.93 -12.16
N PHE A 59 -12.29 5.93 -11.32
CA PHE A 59 -12.89 4.71 -10.77
C PHE A 59 -13.41 3.78 -11.87
N ALA A 60 -14.23 4.30 -12.81
CA ALA A 60 -14.76 3.50 -13.92
C ALA A 60 -13.66 2.95 -14.84
N GLY A 61 -12.57 3.71 -15.00
CA GLY A 61 -11.38 3.28 -15.74
C GLY A 61 -10.61 2.17 -15.03
N ALA A 62 -10.58 2.19 -13.72
CA ALA A 62 -9.88 1.19 -12.89
C ALA A 62 -10.70 -0.10 -12.71
N ASP A 63 -12.03 0.01 -12.52
CA ASP A 63 -12.92 -1.13 -12.25
C ASP A 63 -13.30 -1.91 -13.54
N ARG A 64 -12.27 -2.54 -14.15
CA ARG A 64 -12.44 -3.28 -15.41
C ARG A 64 -11.90 -4.72 -15.36
N GLY A 65 -11.55 -5.23 -14.18
CA GLY A 65 -11.10 -6.61 -13.98
C GLY A 65 -9.78 -6.94 -14.68
N SER A 66 -8.90 -5.94 -14.86
CA SER A 66 -7.62 -6.10 -15.56
C SER A 66 -6.58 -5.11 -15.05
N LEU A 67 -5.42 -5.61 -14.63
CA LEU A 67 -4.31 -4.76 -14.18
C LEU A 67 -3.82 -3.80 -15.27
N PRO A 68 -3.57 -4.19 -16.53
CA PRO A 68 -3.18 -3.24 -17.58
C PRO A 68 -4.19 -2.10 -17.75
N LEU A 69 -5.49 -2.41 -17.73
CA LEU A 69 -6.54 -1.39 -17.84
C LEU A 69 -6.61 -0.49 -16.61
N TYR A 70 -6.35 -1.04 -15.43
CA TYR A 70 -6.25 -0.27 -14.19
C TYR A 70 -5.14 0.78 -14.26
N LEU A 71 -4.00 0.42 -14.86
CA LEU A 71 -2.83 1.30 -14.98
C LEU A 71 -3.00 2.45 -15.98
N GLU A 72 -3.98 2.39 -16.90
CA GLU A 72 -4.17 3.45 -17.91
C GLU A 72 -4.44 4.85 -17.32
N GLY A 73 -5.09 4.91 -16.16
CA GLY A 73 -5.40 6.18 -15.48
C GLY A 73 -4.16 6.96 -15.03
N PHE A 74 -3.08 6.26 -14.73
CA PHE A 74 -1.85 6.90 -14.22
C PHE A 74 -1.19 7.88 -15.19
N ARG A 75 -1.43 7.75 -16.50
CA ARG A 75 -0.91 8.73 -17.48
C ARG A 75 -1.29 10.17 -17.14
N HIS A 76 -2.49 10.38 -16.57
CA HIS A 76 -2.96 11.72 -16.23
C HIS A 76 -2.35 12.23 -14.93
N THR A 77 -2.24 11.39 -13.91
CA THR A 77 -1.63 11.78 -12.64
C THR A 77 -0.13 12.00 -12.79
N ILE A 78 0.57 11.14 -13.51
CA ILE A 78 2.00 11.31 -13.83
C ILE A 78 2.23 12.59 -14.64
N ALA A 79 1.38 12.88 -15.65
CA ALA A 79 1.53 14.08 -16.49
C ALA A 79 1.44 15.40 -15.71
N VAL A 80 0.68 15.44 -14.62
CA VAL A 80 0.55 16.64 -13.79
C VAL A 80 1.58 16.72 -12.65
N MET A 81 2.33 15.65 -12.39
CA MET A 81 3.36 15.57 -11.35
C MET A 81 4.78 15.75 -11.91
N GLN A 82 4.98 16.73 -12.80
CA GLN A 82 6.25 16.95 -13.51
C GLN A 82 7.03 18.18 -13.01
N SER A 83 6.64 18.75 -11.88
CA SER A 83 7.37 19.85 -11.22
C SER A 83 7.67 19.52 -9.76
N ALA A 84 8.68 20.17 -9.18
CA ALA A 84 9.05 19.97 -7.79
C ALA A 84 7.91 20.40 -6.83
N GLU A 85 7.20 21.47 -7.19
CA GLU A 85 6.07 22.01 -6.42
C GLU A 85 4.90 21.03 -6.42
N ALA A 86 4.57 20.43 -7.59
CA ALA A 86 3.52 19.44 -7.71
C ALA A 86 3.84 18.17 -6.87
N LEU A 87 5.07 17.67 -6.97
CA LEU A 87 5.53 16.50 -6.21
C LEU A 87 5.51 16.75 -4.70
N GLU A 88 6.00 17.91 -4.25
CA GLU A 88 5.96 18.30 -2.83
C GLU A 88 4.52 18.43 -2.33
N ARG A 89 3.63 19.04 -3.12
CA ARG A 89 2.23 19.20 -2.79
C ARG A 89 1.52 17.84 -2.66
N VAL A 90 1.65 16.98 -3.64
CA VAL A 90 1.00 15.66 -3.63
C VAL A 90 1.49 14.81 -2.46
N ALA A 91 2.79 14.84 -2.16
CA ALA A 91 3.35 14.13 -1.01
C ALA A 91 2.83 14.68 0.33
N TYR A 92 2.65 15.99 0.45
CA TYR A 92 2.04 16.61 1.63
C TYR A 92 0.58 16.21 1.79
N GLU A 93 -0.23 16.37 0.73
CA GLU A 93 -1.66 16.04 0.73
C GLU A 93 -1.90 14.55 1.03
N TYR A 94 -1.02 13.67 0.57
CA TYR A 94 -1.08 12.24 0.89
C TYR A 94 -1.05 11.98 2.39
N LEU A 95 -0.07 12.51 3.11
CA LEU A 95 0.02 12.31 4.57
C LEU A 95 -1.08 13.06 5.32
N GLU A 96 -1.53 14.21 4.83
CA GLU A 96 -2.70 14.91 5.39
C GLU A 96 -3.95 14.03 5.32
N ASP A 97 -4.20 13.37 4.19
CA ASP A 97 -5.33 12.45 4.03
C ASP A 97 -5.18 11.19 4.89
N CYS A 98 -3.95 10.68 5.03
CA CYS A 98 -3.64 9.61 5.96
C CYS A 98 -3.99 10.00 7.41
N ALA A 99 -3.57 11.17 7.86
CA ALA A 99 -3.85 11.67 9.21
C ALA A 99 -5.36 11.82 9.45
N ARG A 100 -6.09 12.40 8.50
CA ARG A 100 -7.56 12.55 8.57
C ARG A 100 -8.29 11.20 8.61
N ASP A 101 -7.68 10.17 8.05
CA ASP A 101 -8.21 8.79 8.05
C ASP A 101 -7.72 7.96 9.26
N GLY A 102 -7.07 8.58 10.26
CA GLY A 102 -6.59 7.92 11.48
C GLY A 102 -5.36 7.04 11.29
N VAL A 103 -4.60 7.24 10.22
CA VAL A 103 -3.32 6.55 10.02
C VAL A 103 -2.27 7.18 10.94
N VAL A 104 -1.51 6.35 11.63
CA VAL A 104 -0.44 6.77 12.57
C VAL A 104 0.97 6.55 12.02
N TYR A 105 1.09 5.73 10.98
CA TYR A 105 2.30 5.49 10.22
C TYR A 105 1.94 5.07 8.79
N ALA A 106 2.64 5.63 7.81
CA ALA A 106 2.42 5.34 6.40
C ALA A 106 3.72 5.12 5.63
N GLU A 107 3.75 4.11 4.77
CA GLU A 107 4.78 3.94 3.74
C GLU A 107 4.16 4.17 2.38
N VAL A 108 4.67 5.17 1.65
CA VAL A 108 4.24 5.49 0.29
C VAL A 108 5.32 5.11 -0.70
N ARG A 109 4.90 4.63 -1.86
CA ARG A 109 5.80 4.24 -2.95
C ARG A 109 5.53 5.02 -4.23
N PHE A 110 6.54 5.18 -5.07
CA PHE A 110 6.42 5.75 -6.41
C PHE A 110 7.64 5.41 -7.26
N ALA A 111 7.51 5.59 -8.56
CA ALA A 111 8.57 5.38 -9.55
C ALA A 111 9.19 6.73 -9.96
N PRO A 112 10.31 7.19 -9.36
CA PRO A 112 10.83 8.55 -9.54
C PRO A 112 11.10 8.95 -10.99
N HIS A 113 11.51 8.00 -11.82
CA HIS A 113 11.86 8.25 -13.22
C HIS A 113 10.67 8.67 -14.08
N LEU A 114 9.43 8.32 -13.69
CA LEU A 114 8.21 8.75 -14.39
C LEU A 114 7.95 10.27 -14.26
N HIS A 115 8.61 10.94 -13.31
CA HIS A 115 8.42 12.35 -12.99
C HIS A 115 9.58 13.24 -13.45
N THR A 116 10.32 12.80 -14.47
CA THR A 116 11.52 13.48 -14.99
C THR A 116 11.31 14.15 -16.36
N ALA A 117 10.12 14.04 -16.96
CA ALA A 117 9.87 14.56 -18.32
C ALA A 117 9.78 16.09 -18.38
N GLY A 118 9.45 16.76 -17.26
CA GLY A 118 9.25 18.19 -17.20
C GLY A 118 7.93 18.66 -17.83
N LEU A 119 7.84 19.93 -18.14
CA LEU A 119 6.67 20.57 -18.73
C LEU A 119 7.03 21.18 -20.10
N PRO A 120 7.10 20.36 -21.17
CA PRO A 120 7.56 20.80 -22.49
C PRO A 120 6.71 21.95 -23.06
N HIS A 121 5.40 21.94 -22.80
CA HIS A 121 4.48 23.01 -23.25
C HIS A 121 4.77 24.37 -22.60
N GLN A 122 5.50 24.40 -21.48
CA GLN A 122 5.94 25.61 -20.79
C GLN A 122 7.44 25.90 -21.00
N GLY A 123 8.12 25.12 -21.84
CA GLY A 123 9.57 25.23 -22.02
C GLY A 123 10.38 24.88 -20.76
N LYS A 124 9.80 24.21 -19.76
CA LYS A 124 10.48 23.81 -18.55
C LYS A 124 11.15 22.44 -18.75
N PRO A 125 12.47 22.33 -18.52
CA PRO A 125 13.17 21.05 -18.63
C PRO A 125 12.69 20.06 -17.57
N GLY A 126 12.94 18.77 -17.82
CA GLY A 126 12.69 17.72 -16.86
C GLY A 126 13.53 17.84 -15.59
N LEU A 127 13.01 17.28 -14.53
CA LEU A 127 13.72 17.19 -13.25
C LEU A 127 14.75 16.06 -13.31
N GLY A 128 15.90 16.24 -12.65
CA GLY A 128 16.76 15.11 -12.32
C GLY A 128 16.16 14.26 -11.20
N LEU A 129 16.51 12.96 -11.16
CA LEU A 129 16.03 12.04 -10.12
C LEU A 129 16.22 12.56 -8.69
N ASP A 130 17.36 13.19 -8.40
CA ASP A 130 17.62 13.81 -7.10
C ASP A 130 16.62 14.93 -6.76
N SER A 131 16.25 15.74 -7.74
CA SER A 131 15.26 16.83 -7.55
C SER A 131 13.87 16.26 -7.28
N VAL A 132 13.50 15.20 -7.98
CA VAL A 132 12.24 14.44 -7.75
C VAL A 132 12.20 13.90 -6.32
N MET A 133 13.24 13.18 -5.90
CA MET A 133 13.33 12.62 -4.55
C MET A 133 13.23 13.70 -3.47
N ARG A 134 13.99 14.76 -3.59
CA ARG A 134 13.99 15.88 -2.62
C ARG A 134 12.64 16.56 -2.52
N ALA A 135 11.92 16.73 -3.65
CA ALA A 135 10.61 17.35 -3.65
C ALA A 135 9.59 16.51 -2.87
N VAL A 136 9.54 15.20 -3.15
CA VAL A 136 8.65 14.27 -2.43
C VAL A 136 9.00 14.23 -0.95
N LEU A 137 10.27 14.07 -0.60
CA LEU A 137 10.73 14.00 0.80
C LEU A 137 10.40 15.28 1.58
N ARG A 138 10.53 16.48 0.98
CA ARG A 138 10.11 17.73 1.65
C ARG A 138 8.62 17.75 1.96
N GLY A 139 7.78 17.27 1.03
CA GLY A 139 6.34 17.18 1.25
C GLY A 139 5.99 16.23 2.40
N LEU A 140 6.59 15.03 2.40
CA LEU A 140 6.39 14.03 3.46
C LEU A 140 6.91 14.53 4.81
N GLU A 141 8.12 15.12 4.86
CA GLU A 141 8.71 15.63 6.10
C GLU A 141 7.86 16.75 6.71
N ARG A 142 7.37 17.70 5.89
CA ARG A 142 6.52 18.79 6.34
C ARG A 142 5.20 18.26 6.91
N ALA A 143 4.49 17.41 6.17
CA ALA A 143 3.24 16.82 6.60
C ALA A 143 3.41 15.91 7.83
N GLY A 144 4.48 15.12 7.88
CA GLY A 144 4.79 14.27 9.03
C GLY A 144 4.95 15.07 10.33
N ARG A 145 5.54 16.27 10.26
CA ARG A 145 5.61 17.19 11.42
C ARG A 145 4.28 17.84 11.73
N ASP A 146 3.57 18.35 10.71
CA ASP A 146 2.32 19.10 10.89
C ASP A 146 1.21 18.22 11.49
N PHE A 147 1.19 16.93 11.17
CA PHE A 147 0.17 15.97 11.61
C PHE A 147 0.66 14.94 12.65
N ASP A 148 1.90 15.04 13.13
CA ASP A 148 2.53 14.04 14.02
C ASP A 148 2.38 12.60 13.50
N LEU A 149 2.62 12.40 12.21
CA LEU A 149 2.48 11.13 11.52
C LEU A 149 3.84 10.57 11.12
N GLY A 150 4.12 9.31 11.52
CA GLY A 150 5.32 8.61 11.07
C GLY A 150 5.20 8.21 9.59
N TRP A 151 6.30 8.28 8.84
CA TRP A 151 6.28 7.96 7.42
C TRP A 151 7.58 7.31 6.93
N GLY A 152 7.49 6.67 5.78
CA GLY A 152 8.63 6.16 5.01
C GLY A 152 8.33 6.24 3.52
N LEU A 153 9.39 6.47 2.72
CA LEU A 153 9.31 6.46 1.26
C LEU A 153 9.90 5.16 0.72
N ILE A 154 9.24 4.54 -0.25
CA ILE A 154 9.72 3.36 -0.98
C ILE A 154 9.91 3.75 -2.45
N VAL A 155 11.11 3.52 -2.97
CA VAL A 155 11.36 3.70 -4.40
C VAL A 155 10.92 2.46 -5.16
N CYS A 156 10.12 2.66 -6.21
CA CYS A 156 9.54 1.60 -7.04
C CYS A 156 10.26 1.52 -8.39
N ALA A 157 10.67 0.33 -8.80
CA ALA A 157 10.98 0.01 -10.18
C ALA A 157 9.76 -0.63 -10.84
N LEU A 158 9.71 -0.63 -12.18
CA LEU A 158 8.63 -1.23 -12.94
C LEU A 158 9.11 -2.46 -13.71
N ARG A 159 8.31 -3.53 -13.68
CA ARG A 159 8.64 -4.85 -14.25
C ARG A 159 8.83 -4.83 -15.76
N ASN A 160 8.03 -4.01 -16.45
CA ASN A 160 8.02 -3.86 -17.90
C ASN A 160 9.09 -2.90 -18.43
N GLU A 161 10.00 -2.45 -17.58
CA GLU A 161 11.09 -1.54 -17.96
C GLU A 161 12.46 -2.22 -17.93
N ASN A 162 13.47 -1.51 -18.45
CA ASN A 162 14.83 -2.04 -18.53
C ASN A 162 15.39 -2.36 -17.12
N PRO A 163 15.87 -3.59 -16.87
CA PRO A 163 16.48 -3.98 -15.59
C PRO A 163 17.67 -3.10 -15.14
N ASP A 164 18.41 -2.50 -16.07
CA ASP A 164 19.50 -1.56 -15.70
C ASP A 164 18.96 -0.26 -15.09
N LEU A 165 17.73 0.16 -15.44
CA LEU A 165 17.05 1.27 -14.76
C LEU A 165 16.69 0.88 -13.34
N SER A 166 16.21 -0.34 -13.11
CA SER A 166 15.92 -0.84 -11.77
C SER A 166 17.13 -0.80 -10.84
N LEU A 167 18.33 -1.12 -11.37
CA LEU A 167 19.58 -1.00 -10.59
C LEU A 167 19.87 0.47 -10.23
N LYS A 168 19.72 1.41 -11.17
CA LYS A 168 19.89 2.85 -10.89
C LYS A 168 18.90 3.36 -9.84
N LEU A 169 17.65 2.91 -9.91
CA LEU A 169 16.62 3.27 -8.91
C LEU A 169 16.91 2.64 -7.54
N ALA A 170 17.48 1.44 -7.50
CA ALA A 170 17.94 0.81 -6.27
C ALA A 170 19.11 1.59 -5.63
N GLU A 171 20.07 2.05 -6.45
CA GLU A 171 21.16 2.92 -6.01
C GLU A 171 20.62 4.25 -5.45
N LEU A 172 19.66 4.85 -6.13
CA LEU A 172 18.96 6.06 -5.68
C LEU A 172 18.27 5.84 -4.32
N ALA A 173 17.53 4.75 -4.16
CA ALA A 173 16.86 4.42 -2.89
C ALA A 173 17.84 4.36 -1.72
N ILE A 174 18.97 3.70 -1.92
CA ILE A 174 20.04 3.59 -0.91
C ILE A 174 20.65 4.96 -0.59
N ALA A 175 20.89 5.82 -1.61
CA ALA A 175 21.46 7.15 -1.42
C ALA A 175 20.57 8.04 -0.52
N TYR A 176 19.26 7.79 -0.51
CA TYR A 176 18.29 8.54 0.30
C TYR A 176 17.84 7.83 1.59
N ARG A 177 18.51 6.75 2.00
CA ARG A 177 18.19 5.99 3.22
C ARG A 177 18.06 6.88 4.47
N GLU A 178 19.05 7.75 4.70
CA GLU A 178 19.07 8.62 5.89
C GLU A 178 18.07 9.79 5.81
N GLN A 179 17.47 10.01 4.66
CA GLN A 179 16.47 11.05 4.43
C GLN A 179 15.03 10.52 4.45
N GLY A 180 14.83 9.25 4.81
CA GLY A 180 13.49 8.67 4.95
C GLY A 180 13.07 7.71 3.83
N CYS A 181 13.97 7.36 2.89
CA CYS A 181 13.74 6.24 2.01
C CYS A 181 14.00 4.93 2.77
N VAL A 182 12.94 4.13 2.94
CA VAL A 182 12.96 2.96 3.84
C VAL A 182 12.96 1.63 3.11
N GLY A 183 12.73 1.60 1.78
CA GLY A 183 12.62 0.36 1.05
C GLY A 183 12.68 0.52 -0.47
N PHE A 184 12.73 -0.63 -1.13
CA PHE A 184 12.72 -0.76 -2.59
C PHE A 184 11.64 -1.75 -3.01
N ASP A 185 10.91 -1.45 -4.10
CA ASP A 185 9.80 -2.24 -4.61
C ASP A 185 9.94 -2.53 -6.11
N LEU A 186 9.19 -3.50 -6.58
CA LEU A 186 8.98 -3.81 -7.99
C LEU A 186 7.48 -3.91 -8.27
N ALA A 187 6.94 -2.98 -9.04
CA ALA A 187 5.55 -2.90 -9.43
C ALA A 187 5.36 -3.01 -10.94
N GLY A 188 4.19 -2.63 -11.44
CA GLY A 188 3.83 -2.66 -12.85
C GLY A 188 3.23 -4.00 -13.31
N GLU A 189 3.11 -4.19 -14.61
CA GLU A 189 2.46 -5.36 -15.21
C GLU A 189 3.19 -6.65 -14.83
N GLU A 190 2.52 -7.53 -14.06
CA GLU A 190 3.15 -8.73 -13.51
C GLU A 190 3.24 -9.88 -14.51
N ALA A 191 2.17 -10.09 -15.29
CA ALA A 191 2.11 -11.19 -16.24
C ALA A 191 3.09 -10.97 -17.41
N GLY A 192 3.97 -11.93 -17.63
CA GLY A 192 5.00 -11.85 -18.68
C GLY A 192 6.28 -11.09 -18.27
N HIS A 193 6.34 -10.50 -17.08
CA HIS A 193 7.49 -9.74 -16.58
C HIS A 193 7.97 -10.29 -15.22
N PRO A 194 8.72 -11.40 -15.20
CA PRO A 194 9.15 -12.05 -13.97
C PRO A 194 10.14 -11.20 -13.18
N ALA A 195 10.00 -11.20 -11.85
CA ALA A 195 10.88 -10.45 -10.96
C ALA A 195 12.36 -10.82 -11.10
N ALA A 196 12.65 -12.03 -11.55
CA ALA A 196 14.01 -12.52 -11.80
C ALA A 196 14.79 -11.70 -12.84
N GLU A 197 14.12 -11.01 -13.77
CA GLU A 197 14.79 -10.13 -14.74
C GLU A 197 15.49 -8.95 -14.05
N HIS A 198 14.98 -8.50 -12.88
CA HIS A 198 15.52 -7.40 -12.09
C HIS A 198 16.48 -7.84 -10.97
N LEU A 199 16.95 -9.07 -10.99
CA LEU A 199 17.73 -9.70 -9.93
C LEU A 199 18.96 -8.89 -9.52
N LYS A 200 19.65 -8.22 -10.46
CA LYS A 200 20.84 -7.38 -10.15
C LYS A 200 20.52 -6.27 -9.16
N ALA A 201 19.37 -5.59 -9.34
CA ALA A 201 18.91 -4.54 -8.44
C ALA A 201 18.64 -5.11 -7.03
N PHE A 202 17.92 -6.22 -6.94
CA PHE A 202 17.60 -6.85 -5.65
C PHE A 202 18.84 -7.41 -4.93
N GLN A 203 19.77 -8.00 -5.66
CA GLN A 203 21.05 -8.42 -5.08
C GLN A 203 21.85 -7.23 -4.54
N PHE A 204 21.82 -6.09 -5.23
CA PHE A 204 22.44 -4.86 -4.73
C PHE A 204 21.74 -4.40 -3.44
N VAL A 205 20.42 -4.27 -3.43
CA VAL A 205 19.63 -3.86 -2.25
C VAL A 205 19.87 -4.77 -1.05
N LYS A 206 19.90 -6.11 -1.26
CA LYS A 206 20.21 -7.09 -0.20
C LYS A 206 21.60 -6.90 0.41
N ARG A 207 22.62 -6.65 -0.41
CA ARG A 207 23.99 -6.38 0.07
C ARG A 207 24.09 -5.10 0.90
N GLN A 208 23.17 -4.16 0.70
CA GLN A 208 23.08 -2.91 1.46
C GLN A 208 22.24 -3.06 2.73
N ASN A 209 21.75 -4.26 3.07
CA ASN A 209 20.83 -4.51 4.19
C ASN A 209 19.63 -3.57 4.16
N PHE A 210 19.04 -3.38 2.97
CA PHE A 210 17.90 -2.49 2.77
C PHE A 210 16.63 -3.29 2.56
N ALA A 211 15.49 -2.74 2.96
CA ALA A 211 14.24 -3.47 2.93
C ALA A 211 13.67 -3.61 1.52
N ILE A 212 12.97 -4.71 1.28
CA ILE A 212 12.38 -5.07 -0.02
C ILE A 212 10.92 -5.45 0.19
N THR A 213 10.02 -4.86 -0.58
CA THR A 213 8.68 -5.37 -0.85
C THR A 213 8.54 -5.61 -2.35
N ILE A 214 7.65 -6.49 -2.79
CA ILE A 214 7.46 -6.76 -4.23
C ILE A 214 5.99 -7.06 -4.46
N HIS A 215 5.38 -6.41 -5.47
CA HIS A 215 4.07 -6.81 -5.99
C HIS A 215 4.19 -8.19 -6.59
N ALA A 216 3.48 -9.17 -6.04
CA ALA A 216 3.51 -10.54 -6.53
C ALA A 216 2.23 -11.29 -6.16
N GLY A 217 1.73 -12.11 -7.08
CA GLY A 217 0.49 -12.86 -6.86
C GLY A 217 -0.76 -11.99 -6.99
N GLU A 218 -0.72 -10.96 -7.81
CA GLU A 218 -1.88 -10.16 -8.21
C GLU A 218 -2.43 -10.63 -9.55
N SER A 219 -1.72 -10.41 -10.64
CA SER A 219 -2.13 -10.85 -11.99
C SER A 219 -1.42 -12.12 -12.47
N PHE A 220 -0.46 -12.63 -11.70
CA PHE A 220 0.22 -13.90 -11.93
C PHE A 220 0.22 -14.77 -10.66
N GLY A 221 0.38 -16.10 -10.82
CA GLY A 221 0.19 -17.08 -9.75
C GLY A 221 1.34 -17.19 -8.74
N PRO A 222 1.37 -18.31 -7.96
CA PRO A 222 2.35 -18.54 -6.88
C PRO A 222 3.81 -18.44 -7.31
N GLU A 223 4.12 -18.72 -8.57
CA GLU A 223 5.48 -18.61 -9.12
C GLU A 223 6.05 -17.19 -8.97
N SER A 224 5.24 -16.15 -9.18
CA SER A 224 5.67 -14.76 -8.99
C SER A 224 6.01 -14.48 -7.53
N ILE A 225 5.19 -14.98 -6.60
CA ILE A 225 5.43 -14.87 -5.15
C ILE A 225 6.72 -15.61 -4.77
N TRP A 226 6.92 -16.80 -5.36
CA TRP A 226 8.12 -17.58 -5.12
C TRP A 226 9.39 -16.84 -5.58
N GLN A 227 9.38 -16.26 -6.78
CA GLN A 227 10.51 -15.47 -7.31
C GLN A 227 10.78 -14.23 -6.45
N ALA A 228 9.73 -13.53 -6.02
CA ALA A 228 9.87 -12.38 -5.13
C ALA A 228 10.59 -12.76 -3.82
N LEU A 229 10.26 -13.90 -3.22
CA LEU A 229 10.86 -14.38 -1.98
C LEU A 229 12.25 -14.98 -2.19
N GLN A 230 12.35 -15.99 -3.07
CA GLN A 230 13.54 -16.83 -3.14
C GLN A 230 14.66 -16.21 -3.96
N TYR A 231 14.34 -15.49 -5.03
CA TYR A 231 15.35 -14.83 -5.85
C TYR A 231 15.61 -13.40 -5.37
N CYS A 232 14.56 -12.61 -5.20
CA CYS A 232 14.71 -11.18 -4.89
C CYS A 232 14.82 -10.90 -3.40
N GLY A 233 14.41 -11.82 -2.53
CA GLY A 233 14.54 -11.69 -1.07
C GLY A 233 13.57 -10.69 -0.47
N ALA A 234 12.33 -10.66 -0.97
CA ALA A 234 11.27 -9.80 -0.45
C ALA A 234 11.01 -10.07 1.04
N HIS A 235 10.90 -9.01 1.83
CA HIS A 235 10.50 -9.07 3.23
C HIS A 235 8.98 -9.04 3.39
N ARG A 236 8.26 -8.47 2.40
CA ARG A 236 6.80 -8.41 2.31
C ARG A 236 6.37 -8.69 0.87
N ILE A 237 5.15 -9.19 0.71
CA ILE A 237 4.53 -9.43 -0.60
C ILE A 237 3.37 -8.46 -0.77
N GLY A 238 3.46 -7.63 -1.82
CA GLY A 238 2.34 -6.81 -2.28
C GLY A 238 1.25 -7.70 -2.88
N HIS A 239 0.00 -7.49 -2.51
CA HIS A 239 -1.20 -8.24 -2.88
C HIS A 239 -1.22 -9.70 -2.41
N GLY A 240 -0.40 -10.58 -2.98
CA GLY A 240 -0.35 -12.00 -2.62
C GLY A 240 -1.70 -12.75 -2.79
N THR A 241 -2.65 -12.17 -3.52
CA THR A 241 -4.03 -12.65 -3.63
C THR A 241 -4.08 -14.05 -4.22
N ARG A 242 -3.23 -14.33 -5.21
CA ARG A 242 -3.17 -15.64 -5.88
C ARG A 242 -2.36 -16.71 -5.14
N LEU A 243 -1.88 -16.43 -3.93
CA LEU A 243 -1.32 -17.47 -3.06
C LEU A 243 -2.34 -18.60 -2.78
N ILE A 244 -3.64 -18.29 -2.88
CA ILE A 244 -4.72 -19.28 -2.76
C ILE A 244 -4.56 -20.47 -3.73
N GLU A 245 -3.89 -20.28 -4.87
CA GLU A 245 -3.64 -21.32 -5.86
C GLU A 245 -2.64 -22.39 -5.37
N ASP A 246 -1.86 -22.09 -4.33
CA ASP A 246 -1.01 -23.07 -3.62
C ASP A 246 -1.73 -23.78 -2.47
N LEU A 247 -3.05 -23.61 -2.34
CA LEU A 247 -3.90 -24.29 -1.37
C LEU A 247 -4.84 -25.26 -2.09
N ALA A 248 -4.88 -26.53 -1.65
CA ALA A 248 -5.91 -27.44 -2.10
C ALA A 248 -7.16 -27.24 -1.24
N ILE A 249 -8.26 -26.83 -1.88
CA ILE A 249 -9.53 -26.52 -1.21
C ILE A 249 -10.60 -27.48 -1.72
N HIS A 250 -11.30 -28.14 -0.80
CA HIS A 250 -12.44 -29.00 -1.11
C HIS A 250 -13.63 -28.60 -0.24
N GLN A 251 -14.77 -28.35 -0.86
CA GLN A 251 -16.01 -27.90 -0.19
C GLN A 251 -15.78 -26.73 0.79
N GLY A 252 -14.97 -25.74 0.38
CA GLY A 252 -14.66 -24.56 1.21
C GLY A 252 -13.67 -24.80 2.36
N GLN A 253 -13.15 -26.01 2.52
CA GLN A 253 -12.15 -26.36 3.53
C GLN A 253 -10.78 -26.56 2.88
N VAL A 254 -9.72 -26.06 3.51
CA VAL A 254 -8.35 -26.33 3.09
C VAL A 254 -7.99 -27.75 3.51
N ILE A 255 -7.73 -28.61 2.54
CA ILE A 255 -7.33 -30.00 2.74
C ILE A 255 -5.81 -30.19 2.63
N LYS A 256 -5.11 -29.23 2.03
CA LYS A 256 -3.65 -29.22 1.94
C LYS A 256 -3.15 -27.78 1.76
N VAL A 257 -2.13 -27.44 2.51
CA VAL A 257 -1.34 -26.21 2.31
C VAL A 257 -0.12 -26.58 1.46
N GLY A 258 0.11 -25.86 0.37
CA GLY A 258 1.28 -26.04 -0.48
C GLY A 258 2.56 -25.53 0.18
N THR A 259 3.69 -25.86 -0.40
CA THR A 259 4.99 -25.55 0.22
C THR A 259 5.29 -24.07 0.29
N LEU A 260 4.87 -23.29 -0.70
CA LEU A 260 5.05 -21.85 -0.71
C LEU A 260 4.14 -21.19 0.33
N ALA A 261 2.87 -21.57 0.34
CA ALA A 261 1.89 -21.07 1.31
C ALA A 261 2.31 -21.41 2.76
N GLN A 262 2.83 -22.62 2.99
CA GLN A 262 3.39 -23.02 4.28
C GLN A 262 4.62 -22.17 4.64
N TYR A 263 5.51 -21.91 3.69
CA TYR A 263 6.69 -21.07 3.90
C TYR A 263 6.31 -19.66 4.37
N LEU A 264 5.33 -19.00 3.70
CA LEU A 264 4.88 -17.68 4.12
C LEU A 264 4.30 -17.68 5.54
N LEU A 265 3.57 -18.74 5.91
CA LEU A 265 2.98 -18.89 7.23
C LEU A 265 4.05 -19.06 8.31
N ASP A 266 4.99 -19.99 8.12
CA ASP A 266 6.04 -20.35 9.08
C ASP A 266 7.01 -19.17 9.31
N HIS A 267 7.40 -18.48 8.24
CA HIS A 267 8.29 -17.30 8.30
C HIS A 267 7.54 -16.00 8.62
N ARG A 268 6.22 -16.08 8.81
CA ARG A 268 5.40 -14.88 9.10
C ARG A 268 5.59 -13.77 8.08
N VAL A 269 5.79 -14.12 6.79
CA VAL A 269 5.93 -13.16 5.71
C VAL A 269 4.65 -12.32 5.61
N PRO A 270 4.72 -10.98 5.70
CA PRO A 270 3.55 -10.13 5.60
C PRO A 270 3.01 -10.10 4.17
N ILE A 271 1.67 -10.11 4.07
CA ILE A 271 0.94 -9.93 2.81
C ILE A 271 0.19 -8.60 2.88
N GLU A 272 0.49 -7.70 1.94
CA GLU A 272 -0.10 -6.36 1.85
C GLU A 272 -1.38 -6.42 1.02
N ILE A 273 -2.51 -6.74 1.65
CA ILE A 273 -3.81 -6.88 0.98
C ILE A 273 -4.41 -5.52 0.66
N CYS A 274 -4.98 -5.40 -0.54
CA CYS A 274 -5.68 -4.23 -1.06
C CYS A 274 -7.04 -4.68 -1.61
N LEU A 275 -8.08 -4.78 -0.76
CA LEU A 275 -9.35 -5.45 -1.09
C LEU A 275 -10.01 -4.86 -2.34
N SER A 276 -10.19 -3.55 -2.37
CA SER A 276 -10.81 -2.84 -3.49
C SER A 276 -10.00 -3.02 -4.78
N SER A 277 -8.70 -2.73 -4.73
CA SER A 277 -7.81 -2.85 -5.89
C SER A 277 -7.78 -4.27 -6.44
N ASN A 278 -7.70 -5.29 -5.58
CA ASN A 278 -7.66 -6.69 -6.02
C ASN A 278 -8.93 -7.15 -6.74
N VAL A 279 -10.07 -6.53 -6.46
CA VAL A 279 -11.30 -6.75 -7.25
C VAL A 279 -11.22 -5.99 -8.58
N HIS A 280 -10.81 -4.73 -8.55
CA HIS A 280 -10.75 -3.88 -9.74
C HIS A 280 -9.74 -4.39 -10.79
N THR A 281 -8.62 -4.96 -10.35
CA THR A 281 -7.59 -5.56 -11.23
C THR A 281 -7.94 -6.99 -11.66
N GLY A 282 -8.99 -7.59 -11.09
CA GLY A 282 -9.40 -8.96 -11.38
C GLY A 282 -8.58 -10.04 -10.64
N ALA A 283 -7.75 -9.65 -9.68
CA ALA A 283 -7.03 -10.59 -8.82
C ALA A 283 -8.01 -11.40 -7.92
N ALA A 284 -9.13 -10.80 -7.55
CA ALA A 284 -10.27 -11.45 -6.91
C ALA A 284 -11.56 -11.15 -7.69
N ARG A 285 -12.49 -12.12 -7.74
CA ARG A 285 -13.76 -11.95 -8.49
C ARG A 285 -14.72 -10.96 -7.83
N SER A 286 -14.71 -10.94 -6.51
CA SER A 286 -15.54 -10.05 -5.70
C SER A 286 -14.96 -9.92 -4.30
N LEU A 287 -15.42 -8.93 -3.54
CA LEU A 287 -15.02 -8.74 -2.15
C LEU A 287 -15.33 -9.96 -1.27
N SER A 288 -16.48 -10.62 -1.48
CA SER A 288 -16.88 -11.80 -0.71
C SER A 288 -16.06 -13.06 -1.06
N GLU A 289 -15.53 -13.14 -2.28
CA GLU A 289 -14.70 -14.25 -2.75
C GLU A 289 -13.19 -13.97 -2.57
N HIS A 290 -12.83 -12.77 -2.08
CA HIS A 290 -11.45 -12.43 -1.84
C HIS A 290 -10.83 -13.38 -0.79
N PRO A 291 -9.61 -13.93 -1.01
CA PRO A 291 -9.00 -14.93 -0.11
C PRO A 291 -8.62 -14.37 1.27
N PHE A 292 -8.71 -13.08 1.50
CA PHE A 292 -8.40 -12.44 2.78
C PHE A 292 -9.01 -13.15 4.01
N GLY A 293 -10.31 -13.48 3.94
CA GLY A 293 -11.00 -14.14 5.05
C GLY A 293 -10.44 -15.55 5.33
N LEU A 294 -10.03 -16.27 4.28
CA LEU A 294 -9.37 -17.57 4.41
C LEU A 294 -7.96 -17.40 5.00
N TYR A 295 -7.17 -16.47 4.48
CA TYR A 295 -5.82 -16.20 4.99
C TYR A 295 -5.85 -15.77 6.46
N LYS A 296 -6.83 -14.94 6.84
CA LYS A 296 -7.06 -14.56 8.25
C LYS A 296 -7.28 -15.80 9.13
N ARG A 297 -8.18 -16.71 8.73
CA ARG A 297 -8.44 -17.96 9.50
C ARG A 297 -7.23 -18.88 9.57
N LEU A 298 -6.41 -18.95 8.53
CA LEU A 298 -5.18 -19.73 8.52
C LEU A 298 -4.04 -19.08 9.33
N GLY A 299 -4.22 -17.83 9.78
CA GLY A 299 -3.26 -17.14 10.63
C GLY A 299 -2.11 -16.46 9.88
N TYR A 300 -2.24 -16.17 8.57
CA TYR A 300 -1.23 -15.39 7.85
C TYR A 300 -1.06 -14.00 8.47
N ARG A 301 0.12 -13.42 8.32
CA ARG A 301 0.37 -12.03 8.71
C ARG A 301 -0.16 -11.11 7.62
N LEU A 302 -1.37 -10.59 7.82
CA LEU A 302 -2.04 -9.72 6.87
C LEU A 302 -1.97 -8.26 7.29
N THR A 303 -1.92 -7.37 6.31
CA THR A 303 -2.15 -5.93 6.45
C THR A 303 -3.23 -5.50 5.46
N LEU A 304 -3.96 -4.42 5.75
CA LEU A 304 -4.89 -3.79 4.82
C LEU A 304 -4.33 -2.47 4.34
N ASN A 305 -4.49 -2.21 3.05
CA ASN A 305 -3.94 -1.05 2.38
C ASN A 305 -4.89 -0.59 1.27
N THR A 306 -4.68 0.63 0.79
CA THR A 306 -5.52 1.27 -0.23
C THR A 306 -5.02 1.04 -1.65
N ASP A 307 -3.73 0.75 -1.83
CA ASP A 307 -3.02 0.71 -3.10
C ASP A 307 -3.06 2.06 -3.84
N ASN A 308 -4.23 2.48 -4.32
CA ASN A 308 -4.42 3.72 -5.08
C ASN A 308 -5.78 4.36 -4.73
N ARG A 309 -5.78 5.35 -3.83
CA ARG A 309 -7.03 6.00 -3.35
C ARG A 309 -7.86 6.60 -4.46
N LEU A 310 -7.23 7.29 -5.41
CA LEU A 310 -7.93 7.93 -6.52
C LEU A 310 -8.52 6.89 -7.47
N MET A 311 -7.72 5.90 -7.87
CA MET A 311 -8.14 4.89 -8.85
C MET A 311 -9.24 4.00 -8.29
N SER A 312 -9.09 3.54 -7.06
CA SER A 312 -10.07 2.65 -6.40
C SER A 312 -11.17 3.39 -5.65
N ASN A 313 -11.14 4.72 -5.62
CA ASN A 313 -12.08 5.57 -4.87
C ASN A 313 -12.29 5.07 -3.43
N THR A 314 -11.21 4.82 -2.72
CA THR A 314 -11.21 4.20 -1.39
C THR A 314 -10.40 5.00 -0.37
N THR A 315 -10.52 4.64 0.89
CA THR A 315 -9.69 5.08 2.00
C THR A 315 -9.33 3.88 2.86
N LEU A 316 -8.34 3.99 3.74
CA LEU A 316 -7.99 2.85 4.60
C LEU A 316 -9.13 2.50 5.58
N SER A 317 -9.91 3.48 6.03
CA SER A 317 -11.14 3.24 6.81
C SER A 317 -12.18 2.48 5.99
N GLU A 318 -12.29 2.75 4.69
CA GLU A 318 -13.17 2.00 3.80
C GLU A 318 -12.69 0.55 3.65
N GLU A 319 -11.40 0.31 3.44
CA GLU A 319 -10.83 -1.04 3.38
C GLU A 319 -11.12 -1.83 4.69
N TYR A 320 -11.03 -1.16 5.84
CA TYR A 320 -11.41 -1.74 7.14
C TYR A 320 -12.92 -2.06 7.19
N ARG A 321 -13.77 -1.18 6.68
CA ARG A 321 -15.23 -1.42 6.59
C ARG A 321 -15.53 -2.63 5.70
N LEU A 322 -14.86 -2.74 4.56
CA LEU A 322 -14.99 -3.89 3.66
C LEU A 322 -14.58 -5.20 4.33
N ALA A 323 -13.49 -5.19 5.12
CA ALA A 323 -13.07 -6.36 5.90
C ALA A 323 -14.11 -6.76 6.97
N VAL A 324 -14.74 -5.78 7.62
CA VAL A 324 -15.86 -6.04 8.55
C VAL A 324 -17.04 -6.66 7.81
N ARG A 325 -17.51 -6.02 6.76
CA ARG A 325 -18.73 -6.37 6.03
C ARG A 325 -18.65 -7.71 5.31
N HIS A 326 -17.54 -7.97 4.62
CA HIS A 326 -17.39 -9.13 3.74
C HIS A 326 -16.65 -10.31 4.38
N HIS A 327 -15.86 -10.05 5.43
CA HIS A 327 -15.01 -11.08 6.04
C HIS A 327 -15.21 -11.22 7.54
N GLY A 328 -16.23 -10.55 8.11
CA GLY A 328 -16.62 -10.69 9.51
C GLY A 328 -15.50 -10.29 10.48
N CYS A 329 -14.68 -9.30 10.12
CA CYS A 329 -13.68 -8.78 11.04
C CYS A 329 -14.35 -8.08 12.21
N ASP A 330 -13.95 -8.41 13.41
CA ASP A 330 -14.32 -7.69 14.62
C ASP A 330 -13.23 -6.67 15.02
N LEU A 331 -13.46 -5.96 16.13
CA LEU A 331 -12.53 -4.94 16.58
C LEU A 331 -11.14 -5.50 16.97
N ASP A 332 -11.08 -6.77 17.43
CA ASP A 332 -9.82 -7.43 17.74
C ASP A 332 -9.03 -7.76 16.47
N ASP A 333 -9.74 -8.15 15.40
CA ASP A 333 -9.15 -8.36 14.08
C ASP A 333 -8.57 -7.06 13.53
N LEU A 334 -9.34 -5.94 13.59
CA LEU A 334 -8.89 -4.63 13.12
C LEU A 334 -7.65 -4.14 13.87
N GLU A 335 -7.62 -4.31 15.21
CA GLU A 335 -6.44 -4.01 16.01
C GLU A 335 -5.26 -4.89 15.63
N THR A 336 -5.51 -6.18 15.35
CA THR A 336 -4.48 -7.13 14.91
C THR A 336 -3.89 -6.74 13.57
N LEU A 337 -4.72 -6.30 12.61
CA LEU A 337 -4.26 -5.80 11.30
C LEU A 337 -3.34 -4.58 11.46
N SER A 338 -3.72 -3.61 12.29
CA SER A 338 -2.88 -2.43 12.59
C SER A 338 -1.54 -2.83 13.23
N ILE A 339 -1.56 -3.77 14.20
CA ILE A 339 -0.34 -4.27 14.85
C ILE A 339 0.53 -5.05 13.87
N ASN A 340 -0.07 -5.90 13.02
CA ASN A 340 0.66 -6.64 11.99
C ASN A 340 1.32 -5.68 11.01
N ALA A 341 0.62 -4.64 10.56
CA ALA A 341 1.17 -3.64 9.67
C ALA A 341 2.36 -2.92 10.33
N MET A 342 2.23 -2.45 11.59
CA MET A 342 3.35 -1.82 12.29
C MET A 342 4.54 -2.77 12.51
N LYS A 343 4.28 -4.04 12.84
CA LYS A 343 5.35 -5.06 12.94
C LYS A 343 6.09 -5.29 11.63
N SER A 344 5.41 -5.05 10.52
CA SER A 344 5.91 -5.28 9.16
C SER A 344 6.47 -4.02 8.49
N ALA A 345 6.30 -2.85 9.11
CA ALA A 345 6.82 -1.58 8.64
C ALA A 345 8.36 -1.59 8.57
N PHE A 346 8.91 -0.84 7.63
CA PHE A 346 10.36 -0.70 7.44
C PHE A 346 11.00 0.38 8.35
N ALA A 347 10.25 0.86 9.32
CA ALA A 347 10.77 1.72 10.38
C ALA A 347 11.69 0.95 11.34
N HIS A 348 12.55 1.66 12.05
CA HIS A 348 13.43 1.08 13.06
C HIS A 348 12.68 0.28 14.12
N TYR A 349 13.28 -0.80 14.58
CA TYR A 349 12.66 -1.74 15.53
C TYR A 349 12.09 -1.04 16.78
N ASP A 350 12.90 -0.19 17.45
CA ASP A 350 12.48 0.49 18.67
C ASP A 350 11.29 1.41 18.44
N ARG A 351 11.26 2.11 17.30
CA ARG A 351 10.13 2.95 16.91
C ARG A 351 8.86 2.12 16.66
N ARG A 352 8.98 0.98 15.98
CA ARG A 352 7.84 0.08 15.77
C ARG A 352 7.27 -0.43 17.09
N VAL A 353 8.14 -0.80 18.03
CA VAL A 353 7.72 -1.25 19.37
C VAL A 353 7.01 -0.11 20.10
N GLU A 354 7.62 1.08 20.19
CA GLU A 354 7.00 2.26 20.78
C GLU A 354 5.61 2.55 20.19
N TRP A 355 5.51 2.63 18.87
CA TRP A 355 4.26 2.98 18.19
C TRP A 355 3.17 1.89 18.32
N ILE A 356 3.53 0.61 18.42
CA ILE A 356 2.56 -0.44 18.71
C ILE A 356 1.89 -0.19 20.08
N PHE A 357 2.65 0.21 21.08
CA PHE A 357 2.09 0.45 22.41
C PHE A 357 1.40 1.81 22.52
N GLU A 358 2.06 2.89 22.12
CA GLU A 358 1.57 4.25 22.35
C GLU A 358 0.56 4.71 21.28
N ARG A 359 0.78 4.36 20.03
CA ARG A 359 -0.06 4.86 18.91
C ARG A 359 -1.13 3.87 18.44
N ILE A 360 -1.06 2.58 18.84
CA ILE A 360 -2.05 1.58 18.43
C ILE A 360 -2.78 1.01 19.64
N LYS A 361 -2.11 0.23 20.49
CA LYS A 361 -2.79 -0.49 21.60
C LYS A 361 -3.47 0.46 22.59
N ARG A 362 -2.80 1.53 23.01
CA ARG A 362 -3.35 2.50 23.96
C ARG A 362 -4.60 3.21 23.41
N PRO A 363 -4.63 3.77 22.21
CA PRO A 363 -5.83 4.34 21.62
C PRO A 363 -6.97 3.33 21.40
N PHE A 364 -6.66 2.09 20.96
CA PHE A 364 -7.70 1.04 20.87
C PHE A 364 -8.32 0.74 22.24
N ALA A 365 -7.51 0.61 23.29
CA ALA A 365 -8.01 0.39 24.64
C ALA A 365 -8.86 1.56 25.14
N GLU A 366 -8.48 2.79 24.82
CA GLU A 366 -9.25 4.00 25.15
C GLU A 366 -10.60 4.03 24.43
N LEU A 367 -10.62 3.75 23.11
CA LEU A 367 -11.85 3.66 22.33
C LEU A 367 -12.79 2.58 22.88
N ARG A 368 -12.25 1.41 23.28
CA ARG A 368 -13.06 0.38 23.94
C ARG A 368 -13.72 0.88 25.21
N ARG A 369 -12.99 1.59 26.08
CA ARG A 369 -13.53 2.17 27.32
C ARG A 369 -14.62 3.21 27.03
N GLN A 370 -14.36 4.13 26.08
CA GLN A 370 -15.31 5.19 25.71
C GLN A 370 -16.65 4.63 25.19
N HIS A 371 -16.61 3.49 24.49
CA HIS A 371 -17.79 2.87 23.91
C HIS A 371 -18.35 1.67 24.72
N GLY A 372 -17.81 1.42 25.93
CA GLY A 372 -18.25 0.30 26.78
C GLY A 372 -18.04 -1.09 26.13
N LEU A 373 -17.02 -1.21 25.27
CA LEU A 373 -16.67 -2.46 24.59
C LEU A 373 -15.76 -3.33 25.49
N PRO A 374 -15.80 -4.67 25.34
CA PRO A 374 -14.93 -5.55 26.11
C PRO A 374 -13.45 -5.30 25.81
N PRO A 375 -12.55 -5.59 26.77
CA PRO A 375 -11.12 -5.57 26.50
C PRO A 375 -10.78 -6.54 25.36
N ARG A 376 -9.64 -6.30 24.73
CA ARG A 376 -9.14 -7.19 23.70
C ARG A 376 -8.99 -8.61 24.22
N ARG A 377 -9.41 -9.60 23.44
CA ARG A 377 -9.16 -11.02 23.75
C ARG A 377 -7.65 -11.29 23.69
N PRO A 378 -7.10 -12.11 24.62
CA PRO A 378 -5.72 -12.58 24.51
C PRO A 378 -5.48 -13.24 23.15
N TYR A 379 -4.26 -13.14 22.62
CA TYR A 379 -3.88 -14.00 21.48
C TYR A 379 -4.01 -15.47 21.89
N ALA A 380 -4.34 -16.34 20.95
CA ALA A 380 -4.48 -17.76 21.22
C ALA A 380 -3.22 -18.39 21.88
N SER A 381 -2.04 -17.81 21.67
CA SER A 381 -0.79 -18.19 22.32
C SER A 381 -0.63 -17.66 23.75
N GLU A 382 -1.48 -16.71 24.18
CA GLU A 382 -1.47 -16.10 25.52
C GLU A 382 -2.61 -16.62 26.41
N ALA A 383 -3.49 -17.49 25.85
CA ALA A 383 -4.52 -18.13 26.63
C ALA A 383 -3.85 -19.11 27.62
N PRO A 384 -4.18 -19.04 28.94
CA PRO A 384 -3.67 -20.01 29.89
C PRO A 384 -4.06 -21.41 29.41
N GLN A 385 -3.05 -22.27 29.22
CA GLN A 385 -3.28 -23.69 28.97
C GLN A 385 -3.91 -24.23 30.24
N GLY A 386 -5.25 -24.42 30.20
CA GLY A 386 -6.02 -25.06 31.27
C GLY A 386 -5.79 -26.53 31.32
#